data_81ebba2dbc411a4671b3d2d085157d90
#
_entry.id   81ebba2dbc411a4671b3d2d085157d90
#
_cell.length_a   1.000
_cell.length_b   1.000
_cell.length_c   1.000
_cell.angle_alpha   90.00
_cell.angle_beta   90.00
_cell.angle_gamma   90.00
#
_symmetry.space_group_name_H-M   'P 1'
#
loop_
_entity.id
_entity.type
_entity.pdbx_description
1 polymer ?
#
loop_
_entity_poly.entity_id
_entity_poly.type
_entity_poly.pdbx_seq_one_letter_code
_entity_poly.pdbx_strand_id
1 'polypeptide(L)'
;MAPPGLAESWDNPGLQVGDPTMEISRIMVALDATPIVIQSALSSSCQLLLTHHPLIFKPQKTISTATPQGRSIHAAIRGGLAVACMHTNYDCVNGGLNDVLAGVLGLGSCRPLRVTGSQELVKLVVFVPEEHLERVRAELLGYGEQLGAYRDCSFAAPGVGTFTSQAGSHPFIGSAGVQQRVEEVRLELLLDKKNLSRAVKTLLSVHPYEEPAFDVYPLLNEGGTTGLGRVGTLPEPVPLALFAEQVAEKLRAPGLRYVGETGAMVSKVALCSGSGASLMHNAERAGADVLLTGDVKYHEALDARDLGIALIDAGHFPTEIIMVDAVVNRLQEMLGQAGYENCQVSPCRVETEPFLYCRTQ
;
A
#
# COMPACT_ATOMS: atom_id res chain seq x y z
N MET A 1 -5.45 2.20 3.29
CA MET A 1 -4.77 0.90 3.28
C MET A 1 -3.94 0.72 2.01
N ALA A 2 -4.52 0.69 0.81
CA ALA A 2 -3.83 0.51 -0.47
C ALA A 2 -4.30 1.57 -1.49
N PRO A 3 -3.61 2.71 -1.61
CA PRO A 3 -3.99 3.78 -2.54
C PRO A 3 -4.08 3.26 -3.98
N PRO A 4 -5.16 3.58 -4.73
CA PRO A 4 -5.32 3.10 -6.12
C PRO A 4 -4.17 3.49 -7.05
N GLY A 5 -3.53 4.63 -6.82
CA GLY A 5 -2.40 5.11 -7.63
C GLY A 5 -1.11 4.28 -7.54
N LEU A 6 -1.07 3.26 -6.65
CA LEU A 6 0.04 2.30 -6.57
C LEU A 6 -0.16 1.06 -7.44
N ALA A 7 -1.32 0.92 -8.08
CA ALA A 7 -1.59 -0.22 -8.94
C ALA A 7 -0.78 -0.16 -10.24
N GLU A 8 -0.47 -1.34 -10.77
CA GLU A 8 0.09 -1.48 -12.12
C GLU A 8 -0.91 -0.93 -13.16
N SER A 9 -0.41 -0.37 -14.25
CA SER A 9 -1.23 0.33 -15.26
C SER A 9 -2.27 -0.53 -15.98
N TRP A 10 -2.09 -1.83 -15.93
CA TRP A 10 -3.01 -2.82 -16.54
C TRP A 10 -4.07 -3.34 -15.56
N ASP A 11 -3.97 -2.98 -14.29
CA ASP A 11 -4.81 -3.49 -13.21
C ASP A 11 -6.13 -2.72 -13.07
N ASN A 12 -7.08 -3.29 -12.31
CA ASN A 12 -8.41 -2.70 -12.08
C ASN A 12 -8.80 -2.80 -10.58
N PRO A 13 -8.09 -2.11 -9.67
CA PRO A 13 -8.43 -2.08 -8.25
C PRO A 13 -9.62 -1.14 -7.95
N GLY A 14 -10.17 -1.27 -6.74
CA GLY A 14 -11.23 -0.42 -6.22
C GLY A 14 -12.61 -1.03 -6.34
N LEU A 15 -13.66 -0.19 -6.26
CA LEU A 15 -15.05 -0.63 -6.32
C LEU A 15 -15.40 -1.13 -7.73
N GLN A 16 -15.84 -2.37 -7.82
CA GLN A 16 -16.16 -3.03 -9.10
C GLN A 16 -17.66 -3.25 -9.31
N VAL A 17 -18.38 -3.47 -8.22
CA VAL A 17 -19.84 -3.61 -8.19
C VAL A 17 -20.34 -2.92 -6.94
N GLY A 18 -21.43 -2.17 -7.03
CA GLY A 18 -22.09 -1.56 -5.87
C GLY A 18 -22.23 -0.05 -5.96
N ASP A 19 -22.86 0.52 -4.94
CA ASP A 19 -23.07 1.95 -4.77
C ASP A 19 -21.99 2.53 -3.85
N PRO A 20 -21.20 3.53 -4.28
CA PRO A 20 -20.16 4.14 -3.46
C PRO A 20 -20.71 4.91 -2.25
N THR A 21 -22.02 5.18 -2.19
CA THR A 21 -22.67 5.86 -1.07
C THR A 21 -23.35 4.93 -0.07
N MET A 22 -23.24 3.59 -0.30
CA MET A 22 -23.86 2.59 0.56
C MET A 22 -23.26 2.62 1.98
N GLU A 23 -24.12 2.56 2.98
CA GLU A 23 -23.71 2.35 4.38
C GLU A 23 -23.23 0.91 4.59
N ILE A 24 -22.04 0.77 5.17
CA ILE A 24 -21.41 -0.52 5.41
C ILE A 24 -21.30 -0.79 6.91
N SER A 25 -21.92 -1.88 7.37
CA SER A 25 -21.81 -2.37 8.74
C SER A 25 -21.12 -3.73 8.85
N ARG A 26 -21.04 -4.48 7.74
CA ARG A 26 -20.36 -5.79 7.69
C ARG A 26 -19.55 -5.92 6.42
N ILE A 27 -18.28 -6.27 6.61
CA ILE A 27 -17.30 -6.49 5.54
C ILE A 27 -16.81 -7.93 5.62
N MET A 28 -16.80 -8.62 4.49
CA MET A 28 -16.07 -9.88 4.36
C MET A 28 -14.81 -9.66 3.53
N VAL A 29 -13.69 -10.24 3.97
CA VAL A 29 -12.40 -10.21 3.25
C VAL A 29 -12.14 -11.59 2.68
N ALA A 30 -11.77 -11.66 1.40
CA ALA A 30 -11.48 -12.88 0.67
C ALA A 30 -10.31 -12.69 -0.30
N LEU A 31 -9.78 -13.76 -0.85
CA LEU A 31 -8.80 -13.71 -1.95
C LEU A 31 -9.51 -13.47 -3.28
N ASP A 32 -10.55 -14.26 -3.57
CA ASP A 32 -11.28 -14.29 -4.84
C ASP A 32 -12.78 -14.00 -4.67
N ALA A 33 -13.40 -13.34 -5.65
CA ALA A 33 -14.85 -13.14 -5.70
C ALA A 33 -15.57 -14.28 -6.47
N THR A 34 -15.30 -15.54 -6.10
CA THR A 34 -15.95 -16.72 -6.72
C THR A 34 -17.44 -16.80 -6.37
N PRO A 35 -18.27 -17.58 -7.11
CA PRO A 35 -19.69 -17.75 -6.77
C PRO A 35 -19.93 -18.21 -5.33
N ILE A 36 -19.09 -19.10 -4.79
CA ILE A 36 -19.22 -19.61 -3.42
C ILE A 36 -18.88 -18.54 -2.38
N VAL A 37 -17.88 -17.68 -2.66
CA VAL A 37 -17.48 -16.56 -1.80
C VAL A 37 -18.58 -15.48 -1.80
N ILE A 38 -19.11 -15.12 -2.97
CA ILE A 38 -20.26 -14.19 -3.08
C ILE A 38 -21.45 -14.72 -2.26
N GLN A 39 -21.78 -16.01 -2.39
CA GLN A 39 -22.87 -16.60 -1.63
C GLN A 39 -22.60 -16.60 -0.12
N SER A 40 -21.36 -16.84 0.29
CA SER A 40 -20.94 -16.77 1.72
C SER A 40 -21.12 -15.36 2.27
N ALA A 41 -20.70 -14.32 1.53
CA ALA A 41 -20.85 -12.92 1.92
C ALA A 41 -22.33 -12.54 2.07
N LEU A 42 -23.18 -12.91 1.11
CA LEU A 42 -24.63 -12.69 1.15
C LEU A 42 -25.29 -13.40 2.33
N SER A 43 -24.94 -14.67 2.55
CA SER A 43 -25.49 -15.46 3.68
C SER A 43 -25.08 -14.89 5.04
N SER A 44 -23.93 -14.23 5.12
CA SER A 44 -23.43 -13.53 6.30
C SER A 44 -23.97 -12.08 6.43
N SER A 45 -24.88 -11.68 5.54
CA SER A 45 -25.46 -10.33 5.50
C SER A 45 -24.41 -9.23 5.41
N CYS A 46 -23.32 -9.46 4.67
CA CYS A 46 -22.29 -8.46 4.40
C CYS A 46 -22.80 -7.47 3.34
N GLN A 47 -22.46 -6.19 3.50
CA GLN A 47 -22.70 -5.15 2.49
C GLN A 47 -21.50 -4.98 1.57
N LEU A 48 -20.29 -5.33 2.03
CA LEU A 48 -19.07 -5.23 1.23
C LEU A 48 -18.29 -6.55 1.27
N LEU A 49 -17.91 -7.04 0.10
CA LEU A 49 -16.87 -8.04 -0.10
C LEU A 49 -15.63 -7.33 -0.59
N LEU A 50 -14.54 -7.42 0.19
CA LEU A 50 -13.23 -6.90 -0.16
C LEU A 50 -12.33 -8.07 -0.57
N THR A 51 -11.86 -8.06 -1.82
CA THR A 51 -11.01 -9.14 -2.35
C THR A 51 -9.62 -8.64 -2.73
N HIS A 52 -8.68 -9.57 -2.89
CA HIS A 52 -7.40 -9.31 -3.54
C HIS A 52 -7.58 -9.29 -5.05
N HIS A 53 -8.06 -10.39 -5.62
CA HIS A 53 -8.26 -10.48 -7.05
C HIS A 53 -9.52 -9.72 -7.50
N PRO A 54 -9.42 -8.96 -8.62
CA PRO A 54 -10.56 -8.24 -9.16
C PRO A 54 -11.60 -9.19 -9.75
N LEU A 55 -12.86 -9.03 -9.35
CA LEU A 55 -13.99 -9.71 -9.97
C LEU A 55 -14.10 -9.38 -11.48
N ILE A 56 -13.80 -8.13 -11.83
CA ILE A 56 -13.79 -7.64 -13.23
C ILE A 56 -12.36 -7.23 -13.58
N PHE A 57 -11.55 -8.22 -13.98
CA PHE A 57 -10.17 -7.96 -14.40
C PHE A 57 -10.09 -7.33 -15.79
N LYS A 58 -10.89 -7.83 -16.73
CA LYS A 58 -11.00 -7.28 -18.10
C LYS A 58 -12.39 -6.72 -18.34
N PRO A 59 -12.54 -5.64 -19.14
CA PRO A 59 -13.83 -5.08 -19.49
C PRO A 59 -14.80 -6.15 -20.01
N GLN A 60 -16.00 -6.19 -19.42
CA GLN A 60 -17.03 -7.16 -19.79
C GLN A 60 -18.01 -6.54 -20.80
N LYS A 61 -18.20 -7.21 -21.93
CA LYS A 61 -19.20 -6.80 -22.94
C LYS A 61 -20.62 -7.24 -22.56
N THR A 62 -20.74 -8.32 -21.79
CA THR A 62 -22.04 -8.89 -21.38
C THR A 62 -21.91 -9.48 -19.98
N ILE A 63 -22.98 -9.38 -19.18
CA ILE A 63 -23.10 -10.06 -17.90
C ILE A 63 -24.13 -11.18 -18.09
N SER A 64 -23.66 -12.44 -18.09
CA SER A 64 -24.50 -13.61 -18.33
C SER A 64 -24.30 -14.64 -17.22
N THR A 65 -25.39 -15.14 -16.67
CA THR A 65 -25.36 -16.21 -15.64
C THR A 65 -24.87 -17.55 -16.21
N ALA A 66 -24.65 -17.67 -17.52
CA ALA A 66 -24.02 -18.84 -18.13
C ALA A 66 -22.53 -18.99 -17.76
N THR A 67 -21.85 -17.89 -17.36
CA THR A 67 -20.44 -17.90 -16.94
C THR A 67 -20.31 -17.77 -15.43
N PRO A 68 -19.25 -18.35 -14.80
CA PRO A 68 -19.01 -18.18 -13.35
C PRO A 68 -18.91 -16.72 -12.94
N GLN A 69 -18.14 -15.91 -13.67
CA GLN A 69 -17.98 -14.48 -13.40
C GLN A 69 -19.30 -13.72 -13.52
N GLY A 70 -20.09 -13.98 -14.58
CA GLY A 70 -21.40 -13.35 -14.75
C GLY A 70 -22.39 -13.77 -13.65
N ARG A 71 -22.31 -15.01 -13.13
CA ARG A 71 -23.10 -15.43 -11.95
C ARG A 71 -22.70 -14.64 -10.70
N SER A 72 -21.39 -14.48 -10.45
CA SER A 72 -20.88 -13.68 -9.31
C SER A 72 -21.37 -12.24 -9.39
N ILE A 73 -21.20 -11.56 -10.53
CA ILE A 73 -21.64 -10.18 -10.73
C ILE A 73 -23.17 -10.07 -10.54
N HIS A 74 -23.94 -10.93 -11.19
CA HIS A 74 -25.40 -10.92 -11.11
C HIS A 74 -25.90 -11.18 -9.67
N ALA A 75 -25.28 -12.10 -8.93
CA ALA A 75 -25.62 -12.40 -7.55
C ALA A 75 -25.29 -11.24 -6.61
N ALA A 76 -24.13 -10.60 -6.78
CA ALA A 76 -23.73 -9.42 -6.02
C ALA A 76 -24.73 -8.27 -6.23
N ILE A 77 -25.07 -7.93 -7.49
CA ILE A 77 -26.04 -6.87 -7.81
C ILE A 77 -27.41 -7.18 -7.20
N ARG A 78 -27.94 -8.40 -7.42
CA ARG A 78 -29.25 -8.79 -6.87
C ARG A 78 -29.31 -8.80 -5.35
N GLY A 79 -28.21 -9.17 -4.71
CA GLY A 79 -28.09 -9.23 -3.26
C GLY A 79 -27.74 -7.90 -2.58
N GLY A 80 -27.53 -6.84 -3.35
CA GLY A 80 -27.09 -5.54 -2.80
C GLY A 80 -25.69 -5.60 -2.19
N LEU A 81 -24.84 -6.53 -2.63
CA LEU A 81 -23.45 -6.69 -2.15
C LEU A 81 -22.52 -5.85 -3.01
N ALA A 82 -21.82 -4.89 -2.39
CA ALA A 82 -20.72 -4.21 -3.02
C ALA A 82 -19.49 -5.13 -3.08
N VAL A 83 -18.74 -5.08 -4.18
CA VAL A 83 -17.47 -5.81 -4.35
C VAL A 83 -16.39 -4.82 -4.71
N ALA A 84 -15.35 -4.78 -3.90
CA ALA A 84 -14.15 -3.98 -4.14
C ALA A 84 -12.90 -4.85 -4.05
N CYS A 85 -11.83 -4.45 -4.73
CA CYS A 85 -10.57 -5.18 -4.66
C CYS A 85 -9.36 -4.28 -4.35
N MET A 86 -8.37 -4.88 -3.72
CA MET A 86 -7.02 -4.36 -3.51
C MET A 86 -6.05 -5.41 -4.07
N HIS A 87 -5.59 -5.20 -5.30
CA HIS A 87 -4.75 -6.14 -6.04
C HIS A 87 -3.30 -5.64 -6.06
N THR A 88 -2.74 -5.30 -7.20
CA THR A 88 -1.34 -4.88 -7.29
C THR A 88 -1.01 -3.63 -6.46
N ASN A 89 -1.98 -2.76 -6.18
CA ASN A 89 -1.80 -1.66 -5.24
C ASN A 89 -1.53 -2.14 -3.80
N TYR A 90 -2.10 -3.30 -3.40
CA TYR A 90 -1.82 -3.90 -2.09
C TYR A 90 -0.49 -4.69 -2.10
N ASP A 91 -0.07 -5.20 -3.27
CA ASP A 91 1.26 -5.80 -3.42
C ASP A 91 2.40 -4.78 -3.34
N CYS A 92 2.14 -3.55 -3.82
CA CYS A 92 3.14 -2.49 -3.90
C CYS A 92 3.25 -1.64 -2.64
N VAL A 93 2.17 -1.48 -1.87
CA VAL A 93 2.16 -0.60 -0.69
C VAL A 93 3.03 -1.13 0.44
N ASN A 94 3.63 -0.23 1.23
CA ASN A 94 4.32 -0.61 2.46
C ASN A 94 3.30 -1.10 3.50
N GLY A 95 3.61 -2.23 4.14
CA GLY A 95 2.69 -2.96 5.00
C GLY A 95 1.59 -3.73 4.25
N GLY A 96 1.75 -3.92 2.93
CA GLY A 96 0.88 -4.71 2.07
C GLY A 96 1.22 -6.20 2.07
N LEU A 97 0.68 -6.92 1.06
CA LEU A 97 0.76 -8.39 1.02
C LEU A 97 2.20 -8.92 1.05
N ASN A 98 3.11 -8.30 0.29
CA ASN A 98 4.50 -8.74 0.26
C ASN A 98 5.24 -8.49 1.59
N ASP A 99 4.86 -7.49 2.38
CA ASP A 99 5.38 -7.29 3.73
C ASP A 99 4.78 -8.31 4.71
N VAL A 100 3.50 -8.67 4.55
CA VAL A 100 2.86 -9.76 5.32
C VAL A 100 3.60 -11.07 5.06
N LEU A 101 3.85 -11.40 3.79
CA LEU A 101 4.59 -12.60 3.40
C LEU A 101 6.00 -12.61 3.98
N ALA A 102 6.72 -11.49 3.89
CA ALA A 102 8.05 -11.34 4.49
C ALA A 102 8.03 -11.54 6.01
N GLY A 103 7.01 -11.00 6.70
CA GLY A 103 6.80 -11.18 8.14
C GLY A 103 6.54 -12.64 8.53
N VAL A 104 5.69 -13.36 7.78
CA VAL A 104 5.43 -14.79 7.99
C VAL A 104 6.71 -15.61 7.86
N LEU A 105 7.57 -15.24 6.91
CA LEU A 105 8.86 -15.91 6.71
C LEU A 105 9.92 -15.51 7.74
N GLY A 106 9.73 -14.41 8.47
CA GLY A 106 10.67 -13.90 9.46
C GLY A 106 11.82 -13.10 8.86
N LEU A 107 11.60 -12.46 7.71
CA LEU A 107 12.61 -11.62 7.08
C LEU A 107 12.73 -10.27 7.80
N GLY A 108 13.96 -9.83 8.01
CA GLY A 108 14.30 -8.50 8.50
C GLY A 108 14.80 -7.56 7.39
N SER A 109 14.87 -6.26 7.71
CA SER A 109 15.41 -5.23 6.81
C SER A 109 14.81 -5.23 5.41
N CYS A 110 13.50 -5.42 5.31
CA CYS A 110 12.79 -5.53 4.04
C CYS A 110 12.71 -4.18 3.32
N ARG A 111 12.89 -4.22 1.99
CA ARG A 111 12.66 -3.10 1.09
C ARG A 111 12.02 -3.61 -0.21
N PRO A 112 11.35 -2.73 -1.01
CA PRO A 112 10.82 -3.13 -2.30
C PRO A 112 11.87 -3.78 -3.21
N LEU A 113 11.51 -4.88 -3.85
CA LEU A 113 12.37 -5.58 -4.81
C LEU A 113 12.43 -4.83 -6.14
N ARG A 114 11.29 -4.36 -6.63
CA ARG A 114 11.18 -3.46 -7.77
C ARG A 114 10.48 -2.18 -7.32
N VAL A 115 11.23 -1.09 -7.20
CA VAL A 115 10.66 0.22 -6.87
C VAL A 115 9.77 0.68 -8.03
N THR A 116 8.51 1.00 -7.75
CA THR A 116 7.54 1.54 -8.72
C THR A 116 7.14 2.98 -8.41
N GLY A 117 7.44 3.46 -7.21
CA GLY A 117 7.18 4.82 -6.80
C GLY A 117 8.09 5.27 -5.65
N SER A 118 8.32 6.55 -5.58
CA SER A 118 8.99 7.21 -4.46
C SER A 118 8.24 8.47 -4.08
N GLN A 119 8.24 8.78 -2.79
CA GLN A 119 7.70 10.06 -2.35
C GLN A 119 8.61 11.20 -2.81
N GLU A 120 8.04 12.20 -3.47
CA GLU A 120 8.73 13.45 -3.72
C GLU A 120 8.53 14.37 -2.51
N LEU A 121 9.62 14.63 -1.78
CA LEU A 121 9.57 15.46 -0.60
C LEU A 121 9.75 16.93 -0.96
N VAL A 122 8.96 17.78 -0.29
CA VAL A 122 9.05 19.24 -0.40
C VAL A 122 9.06 19.86 1.00
N LYS A 123 9.74 21.00 1.12
CA LYS A 123 9.68 21.85 2.30
C LYS A 123 8.71 23.00 2.01
N LEU A 124 7.61 23.06 2.75
CA LEU A 124 6.74 24.24 2.77
C LEU A 124 7.25 25.20 3.85
N VAL A 125 7.51 26.42 3.47
CA VAL A 125 7.96 27.50 4.35
C VAL A 125 6.93 28.62 4.30
N VAL A 126 6.53 29.15 5.47
CA VAL A 126 5.61 30.28 5.56
C VAL A 126 6.11 31.26 6.63
N PHE A 127 5.85 32.55 6.42
CA PHE A 127 6.20 33.59 7.37
C PHE A 127 4.93 34.09 8.07
N VAL A 128 4.87 33.90 9.39
CA VAL A 128 3.65 34.07 10.19
C VAL A 128 3.94 35.02 11.36
N PRO A 129 3.07 36.02 11.65
CA PRO A 129 3.17 36.80 12.87
C PRO A 129 3.13 35.85 14.10
N GLU A 130 3.97 36.15 15.11
CA GLU A 130 4.18 35.23 16.26
C GLU A 130 2.87 34.82 16.93
N GLU A 131 1.93 35.74 17.09
CA GLU A 131 0.63 35.52 17.72
C GLU A 131 -0.28 34.49 16.98
N HIS A 132 -0.02 34.27 15.68
CA HIS A 132 -0.77 33.33 14.82
C HIS A 132 -0.03 32.01 14.56
N LEU A 133 1.23 31.88 15.01
CA LEU A 133 2.10 30.74 14.72
C LEU A 133 1.47 29.41 15.09
N GLU A 134 0.98 29.27 16.31
CA GLU A 134 0.45 27.98 16.81
C GLU A 134 -0.82 27.56 16.09
N ARG A 135 -1.67 28.51 15.70
CA ARG A 135 -2.86 28.23 14.89
C ARG A 135 -2.48 27.71 13.51
N VAL A 136 -1.58 28.39 12.80
CA VAL A 136 -1.15 28.00 11.45
C VAL A 136 -0.40 26.66 11.51
N ARG A 137 0.46 26.47 12.51
CA ARG A 137 1.19 25.22 12.73
C ARG A 137 0.23 24.03 12.92
N ALA A 138 -0.73 24.14 13.83
CA ALA A 138 -1.68 23.08 14.15
C ALA A 138 -2.45 22.61 12.90
N GLU A 139 -2.91 23.52 12.07
CA GLU A 139 -3.65 23.21 10.83
C GLU A 139 -2.76 22.57 9.74
N LEU A 140 -1.48 22.91 9.71
CA LEU A 140 -0.55 22.38 8.72
C LEU A 140 0.09 21.03 9.14
N LEU A 141 0.21 20.75 10.43
CA LEU A 141 0.81 19.49 10.93
C LEU A 141 0.11 18.25 10.39
N GLY A 142 -1.20 18.31 10.12
CA GLY A 142 -1.95 17.19 9.52
C GLY A 142 -1.49 16.79 8.11
N TYR A 143 -0.67 17.61 7.45
CA TYR A 143 -0.07 17.33 6.14
C TYR A 143 1.40 16.94 6.23
N GLY A 144 2.01 17.08 7.42
CA GLY A 144 3.43 16.83 7.65
C GLY A 144 3.82 15.36 7.48
N GLU A 145 5.00 15.13 6.90
CA GLU A 145 5.56 13.79 6.80
C GLU A 145 6.16 13.32 8.13
N GLN A 146 6.01 12.04 8.39
CA GLN A 146 6.63 11.39 9.53
C GLN A 146 8.13 11.17 9.25
N LEU A 147 8.98 11.52 10.20
CA LEU A 147 10.43 11.30 10.13
C LEU A 147 10.80 10.11 11.05
N GLY A 148 10.91 8.93 10.49
CA GLY A 148 11.14 7.71 11.26
C GLY A 148 10.01 7.47 12.26
N ALA A 149 10.30 7.48 13.56
CA ALA A 149 9.31 7.34 14.64
C ALA A 149 8.72 8.68 15.13
N TYR A 150 9.07 9.82 14.51
CA TYR A 150 8.66 11.15 14.95
C TYR A 150 7.55 11.69 14.07
N ARG A 151 6.46 12.16 14.71
CA ARG A 151 5.32 12.83 14.06
C ARG A 151 5.34 14.33 14.40
N ASP A 152 4.53 15.09 13.69
CA ASP A 152 4.28 16.52 13.94
C ASP A 152 5.58 17.36 13.93
N CYS A 153 6.50 16.99 13.04
CA CYS A 153 7.79 17.65 12.91
C CYS A 153 7.64 19.00 12.18
N SER A 154 8.05 20.06 12.83
CA SER A 154 8.16 21.40 12.24
C SER A 154 9.38 22.10 12.80
N PHE A 155 9.85 23.13 12.10
CA PHE A 155 10.90 24.02 12.58
C PHE A 155 10.39 25.46 12.51
N ALA A 156 10.71 26.26 13.53
CA ALA A 156 10.34 27.66 13.57
C ALA A 156 11.52 28.51 13.98
N ALA A 157 11.73 29.63 13.28
CA ALA A 157 12.79 30.57 13.59
C ALA A 157 12.24 32.02 13.49
N PRO A 158 12.53 32.91 14.47
CA PRO A 158 12.14 34.30 14.42
C PRO A 158 12.89 35.06 13.31
N GLY A 159 12.25 36.03 12.73
CA GLY A 159 12.81 36.89 11.68
C GLY A 159 12.06 38.20 11.57
N VAL A 160 12.43 38.98 10.59
CA VAL A 160 11.79 40.27 10.30
C VAL A 160 11.44 40.33 8.83
N GLY A 161 10.15 40.40 8.52
CA GLY A 161 9.61 40.62 7.19
C GLY A 161 9.49 42.15 6.89
N THR A 162 9.60 42.50 5.62
CA THR A 162 9.31 43.86 5.15
C THR A 162 8.45 43.81 3.91
N PHE A 163 7.44 44.67 3.84
CA PHE A 163 6.58 44.80 2.66
C PHE A 163 6.02 46.21 2.54
N THR A 164 5.58 46.57 1.34
CA THR A 164 4.82 47.78 1.07
C THR A 164 3.56 47.39 0.32
N SER A 165 2.39 47.52 0.98
CA SER A 165 1.10 47.24 0.35
C SER A 165 0.75 48.33 -0.67
N GLN A 166 0.11 47.93 -1.78
CA GLN A 166 -0.29 48.85 -2.84
C GLN A 166 -1.71 49.38 -2.63
N ALA A 167 -2.07 50.44 -3.39
CA ALA A 167 -3.44 50.94 -3.37
C ALA A 167 -4.44 49.88 -3.81
N GLY A 168 -5.50 49.69 -3.01
CA GLY A 168 -6.54 48.69 -3.25
C GLY A 168 -6.37 47.38 -2.48
N SER A 169 -5.23 47.16 -1.78
CA SER A 169 -5.06 46.06 -0.85
C SER A 169 -5.65 46.36 0.53
N HIS A 170 -5.99 45.31 1.28
CA HIS A 170 -6.48 45.39 2.67
C HIS A 170 -5.48 44.75 3.62
N PRO A 171 -4.29 45.39 3.87
CA PRO A 171 -3.25 44.75 4.67
C PRO A 171 -3.71 44.55 6.11
N PHE A 172 -3.40 43.37 6.66
CA PHE A 172 -3.65 43.05 8.08
C PHE A 172 -2.85 43.96 9.02
N ILE A 173 -1.63 44.35 8.62
CA ILE A 173 -0.74 45.26 9.36
C ILE A 173 -0.36 46.45 8.46
N GLY A 174 -0.47 47.68 9.00
CA GLY A 174 -0.04 48.90 8.36
C GLY A 174 -1.05 49.51 7.37
N SER A 175 -0.59 50.36 6.47
CA SER A 175 -1.39 51.08 5.47
C SER A 175 -0.73 51.07 4.11
N ALA A 176 -1.55 51.19 3.04
CA ALA A 176 -1.07 51.21 1.66
C ALA A 176 -0.06 52.34 1.41
N GLY A 177 0.99 52.04 0.65
CA GLY A 177 2.06 53.00 0.26
C GLY A 177 3.14 53.21 1.31
N VAL A 178 3.03 52.63 2.49
CA VAL A 178 4.04 52.74 3.57
C VAL A 178 4.73 51.39 3.77
N GLN A 179 6.07 51.42 3.74
CA GLN A 179 6.85 50.21 4.04
C GLN A 179 6.66 49.80 5.52
N GLN A 180 6.25 48.61 5.71
CA GLN A 180 6.11 47.97 7.02
C GLN A 180 7.32 47.10 7.33
N ARG A 181 7.67 46.98 8.61
CA ARG A 181 8.65 46.06 9.16
C ARG A 181 7.95 45.29 10.27
N VAL A 182 7.82 43.98 10.09
CA VAL A 182 7.02 43.10 10.97
C VAL A 182 7.89 41.99 11.50
N GLU A 183 7.79 41.72 12.81
CA GLU A 183 8.35 40.53 13.40
C GLU A 183 7.51 39.31 13.01
N GLU A 184 8.15 38.35 12.38
CA GLU A 184 7.51 37.15 11.86
C GLU A 184 8.33 35.92 12.24
N VAL A 185 7.66 34.80 12.33
CA VAL A 185 8.30 33.48 12.52
C VAL A 185 8.26 32.74 11.19
N ARG A 186 9.43 32.31 10.74
CA ARG A 186 9.57 31.39 9.62
C ARG A 186 9.22 29.98 10.10
N LEU A 187 8.09 29.45 9.68
CA LEU A 187 7.64 28.08 9.97
C LEU A 187 7.93 27.20 8.77
N GLU A 188 8.56 26.04 9.03
CA GLU A 188 8.92 25.06 8.01
C GLU A 188 8.32 23.69 8.33
N LEU A 189 7.74 23.04 7.32
CA LEU A 189 7.24 21.69 7.40
C LEU A 189 7.74 20.83 6.22
N LEU A 190 8.02 19.56 6.48
CA LEU A 190 8.32 18.58 5.46
C LEU A 190 7.01 17.95 5.00
N LEU A 191 6.75 17.93 3.70
CA LEU A 191 5.53 17.37 3.10
C LEU A 191 5.88 16.40 1.98
N ASP A 192 5.01 15.40 1.77
CA ASP A 192 4.92 14.73 0.48
C ASP A 192 4.28 15.70 -0.53
N LYS A 193 4.91 15.87 -1.69
CA LYS A 193 4.44 16.76 -2.76
C LYS A 193 2.97 16.53 -3.15
N LYS A 194 2.46 15.30 -3.03
CA LYS A 194 1.04 15.00 -3.29
C LYS A 194 0.08 15.72 -2.35
N ASN A 195 0.54 16.10 -1.14
CA ASN A 195 -0.24 16.84 -0.15
C ASN A 195 -0.12 18.36 -0.31
N LEU A 196 0.85 18.85 -1.09
CA LEU A 196 1.19 20.27 -1.18
C LEU A 196 0.00 21.17 -1.52
N SER A 197 -0.78 20.83 -2.56
CA SER A 197 -1.92 21.67 -2.98
C SER A 197 -2.97 21.81 -1.88
N ARG A 198 -3.22 20.76 -1.10
CA ARG A 198 -4.16 20.81 0.03
C ARG A 198 -3.59 21.61 1.20
N ALA A 199 -2.31 21.41 1.51
CA ALA A 199 -1.62 22.16 2.56
C ALA A 199 -1.61 23.66 2.26
N VAL A 200 -1.30 24.06 1.01
CA VAL A 200 -1.33 25.45 0.58
C VAL A 200 -2.75 26.04 0.66
N LYS A 201 -3.76 25.29 0.24
CA LYS A 201 -5.16 25.75 0.38
C LYS A 201 -5.54 26.00 1.84
N THR A 202 -5.16 25.09 2.74
CA THR A 202 -5.38 25.27 4.19
C THR A 202 -4.59 26.45 4.71
N LEU A 203 -3.30 26.58 4.36
CA LEU A 203 -2.47 27.73 4.72
C LEU A 203 -3.16 29.05 4.39
N LEU A 204 -3.59 29.22 3.14
CA LEU A 204 -4.27 30.45 2.68
C LEU A 204 -5.58 30.73 3.42
N SER A 205 -6.25 29.73 3.94
CA SER A 205 -7.51 29.90 4.69
C SER A 205 -7.32 30.25 6.16
N VAL A 206 -6.17 29.91 6.77
CA VAL A 206 -5.92 30.10 8.21
C VAL A 206 -4.94 31.23 8.51
N HIS A 207 -4.19 31.66 7.51
CA HIS A 207 -3.23 32.76 7.66
C HIS A 207 -3.93 34.10 7.84
N PRO A 208 -3.43 35.00 8.71
CA PRO A 208 -4.08 36.30 8.94
C PRO A 208 -3.93 37.28 7.77
N TYR A 209 -2.91 37.08 6.92
CA TYR A 209 -2.68 37.98 5.78
C TYR A 209 -3.58 37.62 4.60
N GLU A 210 -4.00 38.64 3.84
CA GLU A 210 -4.74 38.49 2.59
C GLU A 210 -3.89 37.72 1.55
N GLU A 211 -2.61 38.02 1.47
CA GLU A 211 -1.62 37.34 0.62
C GLU A 211 -0.38 36.97 1.44
N PRO A 212 -0.37 35.79 2.08
CA PRO A 212 0.77 35.35 2.85
C PRO A 212 1.96 34.99 1.96
N ALA A 213 3.16 35.37 2.37
CA ALA A 213 4.39 34.91 1.76
C ALA A 213 4.69 33.49 2.17
N PHE A 214 4.88 32.59 1.19
CA PHE A 214 5.31 31.24 1.41
C PHE A 214 6.19 30.74 0.26
N ASP A 215 7.07 29.80 0.56
CA ASP A 215 7.96 29.17 -0.41
C ASP A 215 7.81 27.66 -0.40
N VAL A 216 8.09 27.02 -1.52
CA VAL A 216 8.14 25.57 -1.66
C VAL A 216 9.50 25.18 -2.21
N TYR A 217 10.28 24.45 -1.42
CA TYR A 217 11.58 23.92 -1.83
C TYR A 217 11.47 22.44 -2.15
N PRO A 218 11.71 21.97 -3.40
CA PRO A 218 11.89 20.56 -3.67
C PRO A 218 13.16 20.04 -2.96
N LEU A 219 13.07 18.88 -2.35
CA LEU A 219 14.17 18.27 -1.62
C LEU A 219 14.80 17.13 -2.43
N LEU A 220 16.11 16.98 -2.31
CA LEU A 220 16.85 15.83 -2.84
C LEU A 220 16.89 14.65 -1.86
N ASN A 221 16.27 14.78 -0.70
CA ASN A 221 16.14 13.69 0.25
C ASN A 221 15.30 12.57 -0.36
N GLU A 222 15.77 11.35 -0.23
CA GLU A 222 14.99 10.19 -0.63
C GLU A 222 13.79 10.04 0.30
N GLY A 223 12.60 10.06 -0.27
CA GLY A 223 11.36 9.75 0.42
C GLY A 223 11.13 8.24 0.54
N GLY A 224 10.06 7.85 1.19
CA GLY A 224 9.64 6.45 1.25
C GLY A 224 9.44 5.87 -0.15
N THR A 225 9.94 4.65 -0.38
CA THR A 225 9.75 3.95 -1.65
C THR A 225 8.61 2.93 -1.52
N THR A 226 7.84 2.77 -2.60
CA THR A 226 6.83 1.72 -2.76
C THR A 226 7.20 0.87 -3.97
N GLY A 227 6.73 -0.38 -4.01
CA GLY A 227 7.03 -1.23 -5.15
C GLY A 227 6.70 -2.70 -4.93
N LEU A 228 6.83 -3.43 -6.01
CA LEU A 228 6.43 -4.83 -6.09
C LEU A 228 7.50 -5.76 -5.51
N GLY A 229 7.03 -6.78 -4.78
CA GLY A 229 7.87 -7.73 -4.09
C GLY A 229 8.66 -7.11 -2.94
N ARG A 230 9.38 -7.93 -2.21
CA ARG A 230 10.31 -7.49 -1.14
C ARG A 230 11.63 -8.23 -1.26
N VAL A 231 12.70 -7.61 -0.80
CA VAL A 231 13.97 -8.26 -0.52
C VAL A 231 14.36 -7.96 0.92
N GLY A 232 14.71 -9.01 1.64
CA GLY A 232 15.08 -8.94 3.06
C GLY A 232 16.09 -10.00 3.42
N THR A 233 16.46 -10.08 4.69
CA THR A 233 17.45 -11.03 5.20
C THR A 233 16.85 -11.94 6.26
N LEU A 234 17.26 -13.19 6.24
CA LEU A 234 17.01 -14.13 7.33
C LEU A 234 17.86 -13.75 8.55
N PRO A 235 17.37 -14.03 9.79
CA PRO A 235 18.19 -13.82 11.00
C PRO A 235 19.51 -14.58 10.97
N GLU A 236 19.50 -15.79 10.43
CA GLU A 236 20.67 -16.66 10.23
C GLU A 236 20.57 -17.35 8.88
N PRO A 237 21.72 -17.59 8.20
CA PRO A 237 21.74 -18.33 6.96
C PRO A 237 21.32 -19.79 7.18
N VAL A 238 20.49 -20.33 6.26
CA VAL A 238 20.04 -21.72 6.29
C VAL A 238 20.24 -22.40 4.92
N PRO A 239 20.44 -23.74 4.86
CA PRO A 239 20.45 -24.45 3.58
C PRO A 239 19.13 -24.29 2.81
N LEU A 240 19.19 -24.19 1.48
CA LEU A 240 18.03 -24.00 0.60
C LEU A 240 16.93 -25.03 0.82
N ALA A 241 17.30 -26.32 0.96
CA ALA A 241 16.33 -27.38 1.23
C ALA A 241 15.56 -27.14 2.54
N LEU A 242 16.27 -26.77 3.61
CA LEU A 242 15.66 -26.46 4.91
C LEU A 242 14.79 -25.22 4.84
N PHE A 243 15.23 -24.17 4.13
CA PHE A 243 14.41 -22.97 3.91
C PHE A 243 13.13 -23.32 3.14
N ALA A 244 13.21 -24.15 2.10
CA ALA A 244 12.03 -24.60 1.34
C ALA A 244 11.05 -25.39 2.21
N GLU A 245 11.52 -26.26 3.11
CA GLU A 245 10.70 -26.97 4.09
C GLU A 245 10.00 -26.00 5.06
N GLN A 246 10.73 -25.01 5.59
CA GLN A 246 10.16 -23.98 6.46
C GLN A 246 9.10 -23.14 5.75
N VAL A 247 9.31 -22.78 4.48
CA VAL A 247 8.32 -22.08 3.65
C VAL A 247 7.08 -22.95 3.46
N ALA A 248 7.26 -24.24 3.11
CA ALA A 248 6.14 -25.16 2.90
C ALA A 248 5.27 -25.31 4.16
N GLU A 249 5.89 -25.39 5.34
CA GLU A 249 5.21 -25.45 6.61
C GLU A 249 4.45 -24.15 6.94
N LYS A 250 5.16 -23.01 6.91
CA LYS A 250 4.59 -21.70 7.28
C LYS A 250 3.46 -21.27 6.37
N LEU A 251 3.54 -21.52 5.06
CA LEU A 251 2.52 -21.19 4.08
C LEU A 251 1.51 -22.30 3.84
N ARG A 252 1.68 -23.48 4.47
CA ARG A 252 0.87 -24.68 4.20
C ARG A 252 0.83 -25.01 2.71
N ALA A 253 2.00 -25.01 2.06
CA ALA A 253 2.18 -25.17 0.63
C ALA A 253 2.63 -26.62 0.29
N PRO A 254 1.73 -27.62 0.22
CA PRO A 254 2.10 -29.04 0.05
C PRO A 254 2.70 -29.36 -1.32
N GLY A 255 2.52 -28.48 -2.30
CA GLY A 255 3.03 -28.61 -3.65
C GLY A 255 4.28 -27.78 -3.93
N LEU A 256 4.95 -27.25 -2.90
CA LEU A 256 6.15 -26.44 -3.06
C LEU A 256 7.22 -27.23 -3.84
N ARG A 257 7.83 -26.55 -4.80
CA ARG A 257 8.96 -27.03 -5.58
C ARG A 257 10.03 -25.95 -5.68
N TYR A 258 11.28 -26.33 -5.89
CA TYR A 258 12.37 -25.36 -5.97
C TYR A 258 13.46 -25.77 -6.97
N VAL A 259 14.25 -24.77 -7.37
CA VAL A 259 15.44 -24.88 -8.23
C VAL A 259 16.63 -24.37 -7.45
N GLY A 260 17.75 -25.06 -7.52
CA GLY A 260 19.00 -24.70 -6.86
C GLY A 260 19.66 -25.90 -6.17
N GLU A 261 20.87 -25.68 -5.67
CA GLU A 261 21.60 -26.69 -4.91
C GLU A 261 21.06 -26.80 -3.49
N THR A 262 20.68 -27.99 -3.06
CA THR A 262 20.02 -28.26 -1.77
C THR A 262 20.77 -27.71 -0.56
N GLY A 263 22.12 -27.76 -0.63
CA GLY A 263 23.03 -27.28 0.42
C GLY A 263 23.45 -25.81 0.29
N ALA A 264 23.05 -25.10 -0.77
CA ALA A 264 23.38 -23.69 -0.92
C ALA A 264 22.80 -22.89 0.25
N MET A 265 23.60 -22.00 0.81
CA MET A 265 23.18 -21.18 1.96
C MET A 265 22.31 -20.01 1.50
N VAL A 266 21.15 -19.84 2.11
CA VAL A 266 20.21 -18.75 1.90
C VAL A 266 20.29 -17.80 3.10
N SER A 267 20.62 -16.57 2.84
CA SER A 267 20.67 -15.47 3.81
C SER A 267 19.76 -14.32 3.37
N LYS A 268 19.80 -13.99 2.08
CA LYS A 268 19.05 -12.88 1.49
C LYS A 268 17.98 -13.42 0.56
N VAL A 269 16.73 -13.13 0.89
CA VAL A 269 15.54 -13.64 0.21
C VAL A 269 14.84 -12.50 -0.53
N ALA A 270 14.64 -12.69 -1.83
CA ALA A 270 13.65 -11.93 -2.59
C ALA A 270 12.33 -12.71 -2.60
N LEU A 271 11.21 -11.99 -2.53
CA LEU A 271 9.89 -12.60 -2.62
C LEU A 271 8.90 -11.73 -3.40
N CYS A 272 7.93 -12.39 -4.02
CA CYS A 272 6.74 -11.76 -4.59
C CYS A 272 5.59 -12.76 -4.50
N SER A 273 4.48 -12.35 -3.87
CA SER A 273 3.24 -13.13 -3.81
C SER A 273 2.68 -13.39 -5.21
N GLY A 274 1.88 -14.43 -5.35
CA GLY A 274 1.26 -14.82 -6.62
C GLY A 274 2.28 -15.13 -7.70
N SER A 275 2.19 -14.48 -8.85
CA SER A 275 3.03 -14.74 -10.03
C SER A 275 4.13 -13.69 -10.17
N GLY A 276 5.26 -13.90 -9.53
CA GLY A 276 6.39 -12.96 -9.46
C GLY A 276 7.66 -13.36 -10.20
N ALA A 277 7.66 -14.43 -11.02
CA ALA A 277 8.86 -14.91 -11.74
C ALA A 277 9.50 -13.83 -12.63
N SER A 278 8.73 -12.85 -13.12
CA SER A 278 9.23 -11.71 -13.89
C SER A 278 10.22 -10.81 -13.12
N LEU A 279 10.26 -10.93 -11.77
CA LEU A 279 11.18 -10.18 -10.92
C LEU A 279 12.54 -10.87 -10.70
N MET A 280 12.81 -11.98 -11.37
CA MET A 280 14.04 -12.77 -11.20
C MET A 280 15.32 -11.95 -11.39
N HIS A 281 15.36 -11.13 -12.43
CA HIS A 281 16.50 -10.22 -12.66
C HIS A 281 16.61 -9.10 -11.60
N ASN A 282 15.47 -8.70 -10.98
CA ASN A 282 15.52 -7.77 -9.86
C ASN A 282 16.08 -8.44 -8.61
N ALA A 283 15.75 -9.72 -8.38
CA ALA A 283 16.28 -10.51 -7.28
C ALA A 283 17.78 -10.74 -7.41
N GLU A 284 18.25 -11.12 -8.60
CA GLU A 284 19.68 -11.29 -8.92
C GLU A 284 20.44 -9.98 -8.71
N ARG A 285 19.98 -8.86 -9.29
CA ARG A 285 20.60 -7.54 -9.10
C ARG A 285 20.59 -7.05 -7.64
N ALA A 286 19.57 -7.44 -6.88
CA ALA A 286 19.53 -7.16 -5.44
C ALA A 286 20.51 -8.03 -4.64
N GLY A 287 21.15 -9.01 -5.26
CA GLY A 287 22.05 -9.99 -4.63
C GLY A 287 21.29 -10.94 -3.70
N ALA A 288 20.07 -11.33 -4.06
CA ALA A 288 19.32 -12.33 -3.34
C ALA A 288 19.83 -13.74 -3.69
N ASP A 289 19.88 -14.61 -2.69
CA ASP A 289 20.27 -16.01 -2.86
C ASP A 289 19.11 -16.83 -3.47
N VAL A 290 17.86 -16.41 -3.20
CA VAL A 290 16.64 -17.08 -3.66
C VAL A 290 15.54 -16.07 -3.98
N LEU A 291 14.75 -16.38 -5.03
CA LEU A 291 13.44 -15.74 -5.27
C LEU A 291 12.33 -16.72 -4.87
N LEU A 292 11.42 -16.29 -3.97
CA LEU A 292 10.21 -17.01 -3.59
C LEU A 292 9.01 -16.39 -4.28
N THR A 293 8.19 -17.20 -4.96
CA THR A 293 6.98 -16.77 -5.64
C THR A 293 6.03 -17.94 -5.89
N GLY A 294 5.03 -17.78 -6.75
CA GLY A 294 4.15 -18.83 -7.26
C GLY A 294 4.08 -18.84 -8.78
N ASP A 295 3.32 -19.79 -9.34
CA ASP A 295 3.03 -19.92 -10.77
C ASP A 295 4.26 -20.01 -11.69
N VAL A 296 5.34 -20.63 -11.24
CA VAL A 296 6.57 -20.74 -11.99
C VAL A 296 6.45 -21.73 -13.14
N LYS A 297 6.79 -21.28 -14.35
CA LYS A 297 6.80 -22.10 -15.55
C LYS A 297 8.16 -22.79 -15.73
N TYR A 298 8.17 -23.87 -16.55
CA TYR A 298 9.35 -24.64 -16.82
C TYR A 298 10.55 -23.80 -17.32
N HIS A 299 10.32 -22.88 -18.27
CA HIS A 299 11.40 -22.05 -18.80
C HIS A 299 11.90 -21.03 -17.77
N GLU A 300 11.04 -20.48 -16.94
CA GLU A 300 11.44 -19.58 -15.84
C GLU A 300 12.34 -20.33 -14.82
N ALA A 301 12.08 -21.62 -14.60
CA ALA A 301 12.94 -22.47 -13.77
C ALA A 301 14.32 -22.72 -14.40
N LEU A 302 14.39 -22.83 -15.74
CA LEU A 302 15.66 -22.92 -16.46
C LEU A 302 16.42 -21.59 -16.39
N ASP A 303 15.73 -20.49 -16.61
CA ASP A 303 16.31 -19.14 -16.55
C ASP A 303 16.91 -18.86 -15.16
N ALA A 304 16.25 -19.26 -14.08
CA ALA A 304 16.77 -19.16 -12.71
C ALA A 304 18.09 -19.89 -12.53
N ARG A 305 18.17 -21.11 -13.08
CA ARG A 305 19.37 -21.93 -13.03
C ARG A 305 20.53 -21.31 -13.82
N ASP A 306 20.22 -20.75 -14.99
CA ASP A 306 21.21 -20.11 -15.85
C ASP A 306 21.72 -18.79 -15.24
N LEU A 307 20.87 -18.07 -14.51
CA LEU A 307 21.24 -16.88 -13.73
C LEU A 307 21.98 -17.20 -12.43
N GLY A 308 21.98 -18.46 -11.99
CA GLY A 308 22.62 -18.86 -10.75
C GLY A 308 21.89 -18.43 -9.48
N ILE A 309 20.57 -18.12 -9.56
CA ILE A 309 19.72 -17.79 -8.42
C ILE A 309 18.81 -18.97 -8.08
N ALA A 310 18.66 -19.29 -6.81
CA ALA A 310 17.68 -20.29 -6.41
C ALA A 310 16.25 -19.72 -6.60
N LEU A 311 15.29 -20.61 -6.90
CA LEU A 311 13.89 -20.23 -7.11
C LEU A 311 12.98 -21.19 -6.34
N ILE A 312 12.07 -20.65 -5.54
CA ILE A 312 11.02 -21.41 -4.83
C ILE A 312 9.66 -21.04 -5.42
N ASP A 313 8.94 -22.05 -5.90
CA ASP A 313 7.54 -21.97 -6.27
C ASP A 313 6.70 -22.54 -5.12
N ALA A 314 6.18 -21.65 -4.29
CA ALA A 314 5.34 -22.00 -3.16
C ALA A 314 3.83 -22.06 -3.51
N GLY A 315 3.49 -21.78 -4.77
CA GLY A 315 2.13 -21.69 -5.27
C GLY A 315 1.49 -20.32 -5.09
N HIS A 316 0.54 -20.00 -5.96
CA HIS A 316 -0.18 -18.73 -5.96
C HIS A 316 -1.02 -18.57 -4.68
N PHE A 317 -1.98 -19.48 -4.47
CA PHE A 317 -2.89 -19.44 -3.34
C PHE A 317 -2.17 -19.42 -1.98
N PRO A 318 -1.17 -20.25 -1.68
CA PRO A 318 -0.47 -20.23 -0.39
C PRO A 318 0.25 -18.92 -0.09
N THR A 319 0.79 -18.26 -1.13
CA THR A 319 1.51 -16.99 -0.97
C THR A 319 0.59 -15.80 -0.76
N GLU A 320 -0.70 -15.90 -1.09
CA GLU A 320 -1.65 -14.79 -1.06
C GLU A 320 -2.76 -14.94 -0.03
N ILE A 321 -3.23 -16.15 0.28
CA ILE A 321 -4.36 -16.36 1.22
C ILE A 321 -4.08 -15.78 2.61
N ILE A 322 -2.83 -15.63 2.98
CA ILE A 322 -2.39 -15.00 4.24
C ILE A 322 -2.85 -13.55 4.38
N MET A 323 -3.16 -12.87 3.24
CA MET A 323 -3.67 -11.51 3.23
C MET A 323 -5.03 -11.39 3.91
N VAL A 324 -5.86 -12.43 3.87
CA VAL A 324 -7.24 -12.37 4.37
C VAL A 324 -7.26 -12.01 5.86
N ASP A 325 -6.50 -12.72 6.69
CA ASP A 325 -6.41 -12.41 8.11
C ASP A 325 -5.67 -11.09 8.38
N ALA A 326 -4.61 -10.81 7.62
CA ALA A 326 -3.85 -9.57 7.76
C ALA A 326 -4.70 -8.33 7.46
N VAL A 327 -5.52 -8.37 6.39
CA VAL A 327 -6.43 -7.28 6.03
C VAL A 327 -7.55 -7.13 7.05
N VAL A 328 -8.13 -8.24 7.55
CA VAL A 328 -9.16 -8.19 8.60
C VAL A 328 -8.63 -7.46 9.82
N ASN A 329 -7.47 -7.86 10.34
CA ASN A 329 -6.87 -7.23 11.53
C ASN A 329 -6.57 -5.74 11.29
N ARG A 330 -5.94 -5.43 10.17
CA ARG A 330 -5.57 -4.05 9.82
C ARG A 330 -6.79 -3.16 9.63
N LEU A 331 -7.83 -3.67 8.97
CA LEU A 331 -9.05 -2.90 8.72
C LEU A 331 -9.83 -2.66 10.02
N GLN A 332 -9.89 -3.64 10.93
CA GLN A 332 -10.49 -3.48 12.26
C GLN A 332 -9.77 -2.38 13.06
N GLU A 333 -8.44 -2.38 13.07
CA GLU A 333 -7.65 -1.33 13.73
C GLU A 333 -7.96 0.06 13.15
N MET A 334 -7.97 0.19 11.82
CA MET A 334 -8.23 1.46 11.15
C MET A 334 -9.66 1.97 11.40
N LEU A 335 -10.65 1.10 11.39
CA LEU A 335 -12.04 1.44 11.68
C LEU A 335 -12.22 1.88 13.14
N GLY A 336 -11.59 1.18 14.09
CA GLY A 336 -11.59 1.57 15.50
C GLY A 336 -10.96 2.95 15.72
N GLN A 337 -9.80 3.21 15.11
CA GLN A 337 -9.13 4.53 15.18
C GLN A 337 -9.96 5.65 14.56
N ALA A 338 -10.81 5.33 13.58
CA ALA A 338 -11.71 6.29 12.90
C ALA A 338 -13.09 6.42 13.58
N GLY A 339 -13.34 5.70 14.70
CA GLY A 339 -14.62 5.76 15.42
C GLY A 339 -15.74 4.89 14.82
N TYR A 340 -15.42 3.96 13.92
CA TYR A 340 -16.39 3.02 13.30
C TYR A 340 -16.37 1.64 13.97
N GLU A 341 -16.36 1.56 15.28
CA GLU A 341 -16.26 0.31 16.05
C GLU A 341 -17.40 -0.68 15.78
N ASN A 342 -18.56 -0.20 15.32
CA ASN A 342 -19.71 -1.03 14.99
C ASN A 342 -19.62 -1.72 13.62
N CYS A 343 -18.63 -1.39 12.79
CA CYS A 343 -18.42 -2.04 11.50
C CYS A 343 -17.64 -3.37 11.71
N GLN A 344 -18.33 -4.47 11.46
CA GLN A 344 -17.77 -5.81 11.63
C GLN A 344 -16.95 -6.21 10.38
N VAL A 345 -15.73 -6.68 10.58
CA VAL A 345 -14.89 -7.24 9.51
C VAL A 345 -14.63 -8.72 9.81
N SER A 346 -14.87 -9.57 8.85
CA SER A 346 -14.70 -11.02 8.99
C SER A 346 -13.94 -11.63 7.81
N PRO A 347 -13.13 -12.68 8.06
CA PRO A 347 -12.46 -13.40 6.99
C PRO A 347 -13.42 -14.36 6.29
N CYS A 348 -13.28 -14.52 4.97
CA CYS A 348 -13.87 -15.64 4.25
C CYS A 348 -13.13 -16.94 4.61
N ARG A 349 -13.87 -18.02 4.84
CA ARG A 349 -13.29 -19.32 5.23
C ARG A 349 -13.72 -20.48 4.28
N VAL A 350 -14.37 -20.14 3.17
CA VAL A 350 -14.80 -21.14 2.19
C VAL A 350 -13.82 -21.32 1.03
N GLU A 351 -12.78 -20.50 0.99
CA GLU A 351 -11.73 -20.57 -0.03
C GLU A 351 -10.76 -21.69 0.26
N THR A 352 -10.38 -22.40 -0.76
CA THR A 352 -9.43 -23.51 -0.70
C THR A 352 -8.52 -23.50 -1.91
N GLU A 353 -7.30 -23.99 -1.74
CA GLU A 353 -6.39 -24.27 -2.85
C GLU A 353 -7.10 -25.14 -3.91
N PRO A 354 -7.17 -24.69 -5.18
CA PRO A 354 -7.84 -25.44 -6.23
C PRO A 354 -7.07 -26.70 -6.68
N PHE A 355 -5.74 -26.75 -6.45
CA PHE A 355 -4.92 -27.89 -6.82
C PHE A 355 -4.92 -28.97 -5.76
N LEU A 356 -5.01 -30.22 -6.21
CA LEU A 356 -4.81 -31.41 -5.39
C LEU A 356 -3.45 -32.03 -5.71
N TYR A 357 -2.68 -32.33 -4.69
CA TYR A 357 -1.31 -32.84 -4.84
C TYR A 357 -1.29 -34.35 -4.61
N CYS A 358 -0.77 -35.11 -5.60
CA CYS A 358 -0.54 -36.53 -5.44
C CYS A 358 0.60 -36.77 -4.46
N ARG A 359 0.34 -37.47 -3.35
CA ARG A 359 1.42 -37.97 -2.50
C ARG A 359 1.96 -39.23 -3.16
N THR A 360 3.19 -39.18 -3.69
CA THR A 360 3.97 -40.41 -3.96
C THR A 360 4.41 -40.97 -2.63
N GLN A 361 4.02 -42.23 -2.35
CA GLN A 361 4.47 -42.97 -1.18
C GLN A 361 5.97 -43.23 -1.24
#